data_1acf93379230c10371f2cfbe46ceb834
#
_entry.id   1acf93379230c10371f2cfbe46ceb834
#
_cell.length_a   1.000
_cell.length_b   1.000
_cell.length_c   1.000
_cell.angle_alpha   90.00
_cell.angle_beta   90.00
_cell.angle_gamma   90.00
#
_symmetry.space_group_name_H-M   'P 1'
#
loop_
_entity.id
_entity.type
_entity.pdbx_description
1 polymer ?
#
loop_
_entity_poly.entity_id
_entity_poly.type
_entity_poly.pdbx_seq_one_letter_code
_entity_poly.pdbx_strand_id
1 'polypeptide(L)'
;MKSKYRKTLIACYLGFITQAITANFVPLLFLMFHRTYQISLGKIAFISTVFFFTQLLVDLFCAKYVDKIGYRRSAVASEVLSGAGLLGLAVLPELLPSPYVGILISVMIYAIGSGLIEVLGSPIVEACPFDNKESVMSLLHSFYCWGSVGVILLSTLFFAIFGIENWKILACIWAVIPLYIFTAS
;
A
#
# COMPACT_ATOMS: atom_id res chain seq x y z
N MET A 1 -22.09 22.17 2.28
CA MET A 1 -20.69 22.21 1.82
C MET A 1 -19.79 21.19 2.51
N LYS A 2 -19.90 20.96 3.81
CA LYS A 2 -19.04 20.00 4.59
C LYS A 2 -19.14 18.52 4.18
N SER A 3 -20.27 18.04 3.63
CA SER A 3 -20.46 16.62 3.31
C SER A 3 -19.59 16.09 2.15
N LYS A 4 -19.34 16.91 1.11
CA LYS A 4 -18.56 16.50 -0.07
C LYS A 4 -17.08 16.26 0.29
N TYR A 5 -16.50 17.18 1.07
CA TYR A 5 -15.09 17.08 1.48
C TYR A 5 -14.85 15.98 2.52
N ARG A 6 -15.89 15.60 3.29
CA ARG A 6 -15.80 14.49 4.25
C ARG A 6 -15.52 13.15 3.56
N LYS A 7 -16.11 12.90 2.41
CA LYS A 7 -15.83 11.68 1.62
C LYS A 7 -14.38 11.66 1.14
N THR A 8 -13.88 12.77 0.62
CA THR A 8 -12.48 12.91 0.20
C THR A 8 -11.51 12.67 1.37
N LEU A 9 -11.81 13.23 2.53
CA LEU A 9 -11.00 13.05 3.73
C LEU A 9 -10.96 11.57 4.17
N ILE A 10 -12.11 10.89 4.19
CA ILE A 10 -12.19 9.46 4.51
C ILE A 10 -11.37 8.65 3.50
N ALA A 11 -11.48 8.97 2.21
CA ALA A 11 -10.67 8.29 1.19
C ALA A 11 -9.16 8.49 1.42
N CYS A 12 -8.71 9.69 1.79
CA CYS A 12 -7.31 9.93 2.15
C CYS A 12 -6.87 9.13 3.37
N TYR A 13 -7.70 9.06 4.43
CA TYR A 13 -7.39 8.27 5.61
C TYR A 13 -7.28 6.77 5.31
N LEU A 14 -8.20 6.24 4.51
CA LEU A 14 -8.16 4.85 4.07
C LEU A 14 -6.96 4.60 3.14
N GLY A 15 -6.59 5.57 2.29
CA GLY A 15 -5.38 5.51 1.47
C GLY A 15 -4.11 5.35 2.33
N PHE A 16 -4.00 6.08 3.43
CA PHE A 16 -2.87 5.92 4.37
C PHE A 16 -2.88 4.56 5.08
N ILE A 17 -4.04 3.95 5.30
CA ILE A 17 -4.14 2.55 5.74
C ILE A 17 -3.66 1.61 4.63
N THR A 18 -4.02 1.85 3.37
CA THR A 18 -3.50 1.08 2.22
C THR A 18 -1.98 1.17 2.15
N GLN A 19 -1.40 2.36 2.33
CA GLN A 19 0.05 2.55 2.40
C GLN A 19 0.67 1.74 3.55
N ALA A 20 0.05 1.73 4.72
CA ALA A 20 0.50 0.94 5.85
C ALA A 20 0.48 -0.57 5.55
N ILE A 21 -0.54 -1.07 4.83
CA ILE A 21 -0.63 -2.47 4.39
C ILE A 21 0.54 -2.81 3.47
N THR A 22 0.76 -2.02 2.43
CA THR A 22 1.79 -2.28 1.42
C THR A 22 3.21 -2.20 2.00
N ALA A 23 3.44 -1.34 2.97
CA ALA A 23 4.75 -1.19 3.61
C ALA A 23 5.06 -2.31 4.63
N ASN A 24 4.05 -2.82 5.35
CA ASN A 24 4.29 -3.70 6.51
C ASN A 24 3.93 -5.17 6.26
N PHE A 25 3.09 -5.49 5.28
CA PHE A 25 2.63 -6.88 5.10
C PHE A 25 3.74 -7.81 4.59
N VAL A 26 4.46 -7.44 3.54
CA VAL A 26 5.50 -8.31 2.95
C VAL A 26 6.68 -8.58 3.89
N PRO A 27 7.18 -7.63 4.69
CA PRO A 27 8.19 -7.92 5.71
C PRO A 27 7.82 -9.04 6.69
N LEU A 28 6.54 -9.21 7.03
CA LEU A 28 6.08 -10.31 7.88
C LEU A 28 6.24 -11.69 7.21
N LEU A 29 6.33 -11.72 5.89
CA LEU A 29 6.46 -12.95 5.09
C LEU A 29 7.91 -13.31 4.77
N PHE A 30 8.88 -12.51 5.13
CA PHE A 30 10.29 -12.69 4.74
C PHE A 30 10.85 -14.05 5.15
N LEU A 31 10.59 -14.47 6.38
CA LEU A 31 11.07 -15.76 6.87
C LEU A 31 10.37 -16.92 6.16
N MET A 32 9.09 -16.77 5.83
CA MET A 32 8.33 -17.76 5.06
C MET A 32 8.88 -17.84 3.63
N PHE A 33 9.13 -16.72 2.95
CA PHE A 33 9.74 -16.71 1.61
C PHE A 33 11.11 -17.39 1.60
N HIS A 34 11.92 -17.13 2.63
CA HIS A 34 13.21 -17.81 2.78
C HIS A 34 13.05 -19.32 2.88
N ARG A 35 12.13 -19.81 3.71
CA ARG A 35 11.94 -21.23 3.97
C ARG A 35 11.22 -21.95 2.82
N THR A 36 10.15 -21.37 2.28
CA THR A 36 9.28 -22.02 1.28
C THR A 36 9.87 -21.95 -0.12
N TYR A 37 10.38 -20.77 -0.51
CA TYR A 37 10.90 -20.57 -1.86
C TYR A 37 12.42 -20.65 -1.94
N GLN A 38 13.11 -20.97 -0.82
CA GLN A 38 14.58 -21.07 -0.73
C GLN A 38 15.29 -19.80 -1.23
N ILE A 39 14.65 -18.62 -1.00
CA ILE A 39 15.20 -17.33 -1.40
C ILE A 39 16.27 -16.93 -0.38
N SER A 40 17.48 -16.59 -0.83
CA SER A 40 18.58 -16.17 0.07
C SER A 40 18.22 -14.89 0.82
N LEU A 41 18.76 -14.74 2.05
CA LEU A 41 18.50 -13.58 2.90
C LEU A 41 18.88 -12.25 2.22
N GLY A 42 19.96 -12.24 1.43
CA GLY A 42 20.35 -11.05 0.65
C GLY A 42 19.28 -10.65 -0.38
N LYS A 43 18.68 -11.62 -1.08
CA LYS A 43 17.57 -11.38 -2.01
C LYS A 43 16.31 -10.90 -1.29
N ILE A 44 16.04 -11.42 -0.09
CA ILE A 44 14.92 -10.97 0.74
C ILE A 44 15.11 -9.52 1.19
N ALA A 45 16.29 -9.16 1.66
CA ALA A 45 16.61 -7.77 2.01
C ALA A 45 16.45 -6.83 0.79
N PHE A 46 16.80 -7.31 -0.42
CA PHE A 46 16.65 -6.55 -1.64
C PHE A 46 15.17 -6.25 -2.00
N ILE A 47 14.20 -7.06 -1.54
CA ILE A 47 12.76 -6.77 -1.73
C ILE A 47 12.39 -5.43 -1.09
N SER A 48 12.84 -5.17 0.14
CA SER A 48 12.62 -3.86 0.80
C SER A 48 13.32 -2.73 0.06
N THR A 49 14.53 -2.97 -0.44
CA THR A 49 15.25 -1.97 -1.24
C THR A 49 14.47 -1.60 -2.50
N VAL A 50 13.94 -2.58 -3.22
CA VAL A 50 13.10 -2.36 -4.42
C VAL A 50 11.84 -1.59 -4.07
N PHE A 51 11.19 -1.91 -2.96
CA PHE A 51 9.99 -1.19 -2.50
C PHE A 51 10.28 0.30 -2.29
N PHE A 52 11.22 0.64 -1.44
CA PHE A 52 11.54 2.05 -1.14
C PHE A 52 12.17 2.80 -2.31
N PHE A 53 12.98 2.12 -3.11
CA PHE A 53 13.54 2.73 -4.32
C PHE A 53 12.45 3.06 -5.35
N THR A 54 11.47 2.17 -5.51
CA THR A 54 10.31 2.42 -6.38
C THR A 54 9.50 3.61 -5.86
N GLN A 55 9.23 3.70 -4.56
CA GLN A 55 8.57 4.86 -3.96
C GLN A 55 9.34 6.15 -4.26
N LEU A 56 10.64 6.18 -4.01
CA LEU A 56 11.48 7.35 -4.28
C LEU A 56 11.36 7.81 -5.76
N LEU A 57 11.36 6.88 -6.71
CA LEU A 57 11.18 7.21 -8.13
C LEU A 57 9.79 7.81 -8.40
N VAL A 58 8.75 7.28 -7.74
CA VAL A 58 7.39 7.81 -7.85
C VAL A 58 7.31 9.22 -7.26
N ASP A 59 7.93 9.48 -6.12
CA ASP A 59 7.96 10.80 -5.49
C ASP A 59 8.59 11.84 -6.42
N LEU A 60 9.75 11.50 -7.02
CA LEU A 60 10.42 12.36 -7.98
C LEU A 60 9.57 12.61 -9.24
N PHE A 61 8.88 11.58 -9.73
CA PHE A 61 7.97 11.71 -10.86
C PHE A 61 6.77 12.59 -10.51
N CYS A 62 6.15 12.37 -9.37
CA CYS A 62 4.98 13.11 -8.91
C CYS A 62 5.30 14.59 -8.68
N ALA A 63 6.45 14.90 -8.09
CA ALA A 63 6.89 16.29 -7.89
C ALA A 63 6.87 17.13 -9.18
N LYS A 64 7.00 16.45 -10.34
CA LYS A 64 7.02 17.14 -11.65
C LYS A 64 5.72 17.05 -12.43
N TYR A 65 4.98 15.95 -12.28
CA TYR A 65 3.90 15.62 -13.22
C TYR A 65 2.51 15.51 -12.59
N VAL A 66 2.38 15.43 -11.26
CA VAL A 66 1.09 15.18 -10.60
C VAL A 66 0.05 16.27 -10.90
N ASP A 67 0.45 17.53 -10.95
CA ASP A 67 -0.45 18.63 -11.27
C ASP A 67 -1.03 18.58 -12.68
N LYS A 68 -0.27 18.00 -13.63
CA LYS A 68 -0.72 17.83 -15.02
C LYS A 68 -1.66 16.63 -15.18
N ILE A 69 -1.44 15.54 -14.45
CA ILE A 69 -2.25 14.31 -14.49
C ILE A 69 -3.57 14.54 -13.75
N GLY A 70 -3.53 15.29 -12.66
CA GLY A 70 -4.66 15.60 -11.79
C GLY A 70 -4.78 14.64 -10.60
N TYR A 71 -4.98 15.20 -9.43
CA TYR A 71 -4.99 14.50 -8.14
C TYR A 71 -5.97 13.33 -8.07
N ARG A 72 -7.19 13.51 -8.61
CA ARG A 72 -8.21 12.45 -8.58
C ARG A 72 -7.80 11.22 -9.38
N ARG A 73 -7.27 11.41 -10.60
CA ARG A 73 -6.84 10.28 -11.44
C ARG A 73 -5.66 9.54 -10.82
N SER A 74 -4.73 10.30 -10.26
CA SER A 74 -3.56 9.73 -9.57
C SER A 74 -3.97 8.97 -8.31
N ALA A 75 -4.93 9.47 -7.52
CA ALA A 75 -5.45 8.78 -6.34
C ALA A 75 -6.18 7.47 -6.70
N VAL A 76 -6.98 7.48 -7.78
CA VAL A 76 -7.63 6.26 -8.29
C VAL A 76 -6.58 5.25 -8.77
N ALA A 77 -5.56 5.71 -9.51
CA ALA A 77 -4.48 4.86 -9.97
C ALA A 77 -3.68 4.24 -8.81
N SER A 78 -3.47 4.98 -7.72
CA SER A 78 -2.76 4.48 -6.55
C SER A 78 -3.47 3.30 -5.89
N GLU A 79 -4.79 3.38 -5.73
CA GLU A 79 -5.57 2.31 -5.11
C GLU A 79 -5.65 1.07 -6.01
N VAL A 80 -5.83 1.27 -7.33
CA VAL A 80 -5.82 0.16 -8.30
C VAL A 80 -4.49 -0.55 -8.31
N LEU A 81 -3.37 0.18 -8.35
CA LEU A 81 -2.03 -0.40 -8.36
C LEU A 81 -1.71 -1.10 -7.04
N SER A 82 -2.09 -0.52 -5.91
CA SER A 82 -1.92 -1.16 -4.60
C SER A 82 -2.69 -2.47 -4.50
N GLY A 83 -3.96 -2.47 -4.89
CA GLY A 83 -4.80 -3.67 -4.91
C GLY A 83 -4.29 -4.73 -5.90
N ALA A 84 -3.96 -4.31 -7.13
CA ALA A 84 -3.42 -5.21 -8.15
C ALA A 84 -2.09 -5.84 -7.75
N GLY A 85 -1.20 -5.07 -7.11
CA GLY A 85 0.07 -5.58 -6.62
C GLY A 85 -0.09 -6.58 -5.46
N LEU A 86 -1.02 -6.32 -4.52
CA LEU A 86 -1.34 -7.27 -3.44
C LEU A 86 -1.97 -8.56 -3.98
N LEU A 87 -2.87 -8.49 -4.95
CA LEU A 87 -3.41 -9.67 -5.64
C LEU A 87 -2.33 -10.38 -6.45
N GLY A 88 -1.48 -9.61 -7.14
CA GLY A 88 -0.32 -10.14 -7.87
C GLY A 88 0.60 -10.92 -6.96
N LEU A 89 0.83 -10.46 -5.73
CA LEU A 89 1.65 -11.14 -4.75
C LEU A 89 1.12 -12.55 -4.42
N ALA A 90 -0.21 -12.73 -4.39
CA ALA A 90 -0.81 -14.05 -4.15
C ALA A 90 -0.68 -15.01 -5.34
N VAL A 91 -0.51 -14.50 -6.56
CA VAL A 91 -0.63 -15.27 -7.81
C VAL A 91 0.70 -15.38 -8.56
N LEU A 92 1.43 -14.27 -8.76
CA LEU A 92 2.63 -14.23 -9.61
C LEU A 92 3.78 -15.13 -9.16
N PRO A 93 4.04 -15.35 -7.86
CA PRO A 93 5.09 -16.26 -7.42
C PRO A 93 4.90 -17.70 -7.88
N GLU A 94 3.66 -18.12 -8.18
CA GLU A 94 3.36 -19.46 -8.67
C GLU A 94 3.21 -19.54 -10.20
N LEU A 95 2.82 -18.43 -10.82
CA LEU A 95 2.65 -18.33 -12.27
C LEU A 95 3.99 -18.21 -13.00
N LEU A 96 4.98 -17.59 -12.38
CA LEU A 96 6.27 -17.32 -13.02
C LEU A 96 7.28 -18.43 -12.71
N PRO A 97 8.21 -18.72 -13.63
CA PRO A 97 9.26 -19.73 -13.43
C PRO A 97 10.12 -19.51 -12.19
N SER A 98 10.21 -18.26 -11.72
CA SER A 98 10.91 -17.87 -10.50
C SER A 98 9.95 -17.14 -9.54
N PRO A 99 9.64 -17.75 -8.37
CA PRO A 99 8.82 -17.11 -7.35
C PRO A 99 9.36 -15.74 -6.89
N TYR A 100 10.69 -15.60 -6.84
CA TYR A 100 11.34 -14.35 -6.47
C TYR A 100 11.01 -13.21 -7.43
N VAL A 101 11.03 -13.48 -8.74
CA VAL A 101 10.67 -12.48 -9.76
C VAL A 101 9.19 -12.10 -9.62
N GLY A 102 8.30 -13.06 -9.36
CA GLY A 102 6.90 -12.81 -9.10
C GLY A 102 6.66 -11.89 -7.90
N ILE A 103 7.38 -12.12 -6.81
CA ILE A 103 7.35 -11.25 -5.62
C ILE A 103 7.85 -9.85 -5.98
N LEU A 104 8.98 -9.70 -6.66
CA LEU A 104 9.53 -8.39 -7.02
C LEU A 104 8.58 -7.59 -7.91
N ILE A 105 7.99 -8.20 -8.93
CA ILE A 105 7.02 -7.52 -9.81
C ILE A 105 5.81 -7.05 -9.01
N SER A 106 5.26 -7.89 -8.15
CA SER A 106 4.13 -7.54 -7.29
C SER A 106 4.46 -6.38 -6.36
N VAL A 107 5.65 -6.43 -5.74
CA VAL A 107 6.17 -5.38 -4.85
C VAL A 107 6.32 -4.06 -5.61
N MET A 108 6.88 -4.07 -6.80
CA MET A 108 7.02 -2.85 -7.62
C MET A 108 5.65 -2.24 -7.97
N ILE A 109 4.68 -3.07 -8.35
CA ILE A 109 3.32 -2.59 -8.70
C ILE A 109 2.67 -1.90 -7.50
N TYR A 110 2.62 -2.53 -6.33
CA TYR A 110 2.00 -1.88 -5.18
C TYR A 110 2.87 -0.76 -4.58
N ALA A 111 4.20 -0.79 -4.76
CA ALA A 111 5.07 0.31 -4.34
C ALA A 111 4.80 1.59 -5.14
N ILE A 112 4.50 1.48 -6.44
CA ILE A 112 4.05 2.63 -7.25
C ILE A 112 2.73 3.17 -6.66
N GLY A 113 1.76 2.31 -6.36
CA GLY A 113 0.51 2.72 -5.74
C GLY A 113 0.72 3.41 -4.39
N SER A 114 1.56 2.83 -3.54
CA SER A 114 1.91 3.35 -2.21
C SER A 114 2.59 4.72 -2.26
N GLY A 115 3.56 4.92 -3.16
CA GLY A 115 4.23 6.21 -3.36
C GLY A 115 3.26 7.28 -3.85
N LEU A 116 2.35 6.94 -4.77
CA LEU A 116 1.29 7.88 -5.19
C LEU A 116 0.42 8.34 -4.02
N ILE A 117 -0.02 7.44 -3.13
CA ILE A 117 -0.81 7.81 -1.95
C ILE A 117 -0.03 8.76 -1.04
N GLU A 118 1.25 8.47 -0.81
CA GLU A 118 2.13 9.26 0.05
C GLU A 118 2.23 10.71 -0.42
N VAL A 119 2.50 10.91 -1.69
CA VAL A 119 2.64 12.25 -2.28
C VAL A 119 1.30 13.00 -2.37
N LEU A 120 0.20 12.29 -2.65
CA LEU A 120 -1.09 12.91 -2.92
C LEU A 120 -1.88 13.27 -1.66
N GLY A 121 -1.73 12.49 -0.59
CA GLY A 121 -2.59 12.61 0.60
C GLY A 121 -2.55 13.98 1.23
N SER A 122 -1.37 14.51 1.48
CA SER A 122 -1.17 15.82 2.12
C SER A 122 -1.68 16.99 1.27
N PRO A 123 -1.33 17.13 -0.03
CA PRO A 123 -1.85 18.19 -0.87
C PRO A 123 -3.39 18.16 -1.06
N ILE A 124 -3.99 16.97 -1.15
CA ILE A 124 -5.45 16.85 -1.26
C ILE A 124 -6.13 17.36 0.00
N VAL A 125 -5.63 16.98 1.18
CA VAL A 125 -6.17 17.44 2.47
C VAL A 125 -5.96 18.94 2.63
N GLU A 126 -4.81 19.48 2.25
CA GLU A 126 -4.50 20.90 2.34
C GLU A 126 -5.39 21.75 1.43
N ALA A 127 -5.74 21.26 0.25
CA ALA A 127 -6.65 21.92 -0.68
C ALA A 127 -8.10 21.96 -0.19
N CYS A 128 -8.48 21.12 0.78
CA CYS A 128 -9.82 21.10 1.34
C CYS A 128 -10.04 22.28 2.32
N PRO A 129 -11.24 22.91 2.31
CA PRO A 129 -11.56 24.05 3.18
C PRO A 129 -11.96 23.57 4.59
N PHE A 130 -11.01 23.07 5.36
CA PHE A 130 -11.20 22.73 6.77
C PHE A 130 -10.74 23.87 7.66
N ASP A 131 -11.45 24.10 8.77
CA ASP A 131 -11.15 25.18 9.71
C ASP A 131 -9.86 24.89 10.52
N ASN A 132 -9.54 23.60 10.74
CA ASN A 132 -8.37 23.17 11.51
C ASN A 132 -7.51 22.18 10.68
N LYS A 133 -6.78 22.72 9.71
CA LYS A 133 -5.96 21.94 8.77
C LYS A 133 -4.83 21.16 9.46
N GLU A 134 -4.22 21.75 10.49
CA GLU A 134 -3.13 21.11 11.24
C GLU A 134 -3.58 19.83 11.93
N SER A 135 -4.75 19.87 12.60
CA SER A 135 -5.33 18.67 13.23
C SER A 135 -5.71 17.59 12.21
N VAL A 136 -6.27 18.00 11.07
CA VAL A 136 -6.65 17.06 10.01
C VAL A 136 -5.41 16.41 9.40
N MET A 137 -4.33 17.17 9.20
CA MET A 137 -3.06 16.68 8.69
C MET A 137 -2.38 15.72 9.69
N SER A 138 -2.34 16.10 10.97
CA SER A 138 -1.82 15.25 12.04
C SER A 138 -2.59 13.94 12.14
N LEU A 139 -3.93 14.00 12.01
CA LEU A 139 -4.77 12.81 12.00
C LEU A 139 -4.50 11.92 10.77
N LEU A 140 -4.26 12.51 9.58
CA LEU A 140 -3.92 11.77 8.37
C LEU A 140 -2.67 10.88 8.59
N HIS A 141 -1.59 11.45 9.11
CA HIS A 141 -0.38 10.69 9.42
C HIS A 141 -0.59 9.68 10.56
N SER A 142 -1.46 10.00 11.52
CA SER A 142 -1.84 9.06 12.58
C SER A 142 -2.54 7.82 12.02
N PHE A 143 -3.34 7.94 10.96
CA PHE A 143 -3.94 6.78 10.30
C PHE A 143 -2.91 5.83 9.69
N TYR A 144 -1.80 6.34 9.17
CA TYR A 144 -0.68 5.48 8.75
C TYR A 144 -0.09 4.70 9.93
N CYS A 145 0.19 5.37 11.04
CA CYS A 145 0.74 4.72 12.24
C CYS A 145 -0.20 3.67 12.82
N TRP A 146 -1.48 4.02 13.01
CA TRP A 146 -2.50 3.08 13.48
C TRP A 146 -2.74 1.95 12.48
N GLY A 147 -2.73 2.26 11.19
CA GLY A 147 -2.78 1.28 10.11
C GLY A 147 -1.63 0.28 10.20
N SER A 148 -0.40 0.75 10.40
CA SER A 148 0.80 -0.11 10.55
C SER A 148 0.67 -1.05 11.74
N VAL A 149 0.28 -0.54 12.91
CA VAL A 149 0.02 -1.35 14.09
C VAL A 149 -1.10 -2.37 13.81
N GLY A 150 -2.21 -1.93 13.22
CA GLY A 150 -3.34 -2.80 12.88
C GLY A 150 -2.94 -3.92 11.91
N VAL A 151 -2.22 -3.61 10.84
CA VAL A 151 -1.76 -4.60 9.86
C VAL A 151 -0.86 -5.64 10.50
N ILE A 152 0.12 -5.22 11.31
CA ILE A 152 1.04 -6.13 11.98
C ILE A 152 0.28 -7.04 12.95
N LEU A 153 -0.56 -6.46 13.82
CA LEU A 153 -1.31 -7.22 14.81
C LEU A 153 -2.30 -8.19 14.17
N LEU A 154 -3.12 -7.72 13.23
CA LEU A 154 -4.13 -8.56 12.57
C LEU A 154 -3.49 -9.64 11.70
N SER A 155 -2.40 -9.33 11.00
CA SER A 155 -1.67 -10.34 10.21
C SER A 155 -1.02 -11.38 11.11
N THR A 156 -0.40 -10.97 12.21
CA THR A 156 0.20 -11.89 13.19
C THR A 156 -0.86 -12.78 13.83
N LEU A 157 -2.00 -12.21 14.21
CA LEU A 157 -3.12 -12.97 14.77
C LEU A 157 -3.68 -13.97 13.75
N PHE A 158 -3.86 -13.53 12.51
CA PHE A 158 -4.29 -14.42 11.41
C PHE A 158 -3.32 -15.60 11.25
N PHE A 159 -2.02 -15.35 11.23
CA PHE A 159 -1.01 -16.40 11.10
C PHE A 159 -0.96 -17.33 12.31
N ALA A 160 -1.22 -16.80 13.51
CA ALA A 160 -1.29 -17.61 14.72
C ALA A 160 -2.49 -18.57 14.72
N ILE A 161 -3.62 -18.18 14.14
CA ILE A 161 -4.86 -18.97 14.11
C ILE A 161 -4.88 -19.92 12.90
N PHE A 162 -4.57 -19.43 11.72
CA PHE A 162 -4.75 -20.14 10.44
C PHE A 162 -3.46 -20.69 9.84
N GLY A 163 -2.30 -20.37 10.42
CA GLY A 163 -0.99 -20.72 9.88
C GLY A 163 -0.48 -19.73 8.83
N ILE A 164 0.84 -19.64 8.72
CA ILE A 164 1.51 -18.72 7.78
C ILE A 164 1.35 -19.18 6.31
N GLU A 165 1.03 -20.45 6.09
CA GLU A 165 0.80 -21.02 4.77
C GLU A 165 -0.39 -20.35 4.05
N ASN A 166 -1.33 -19.81 4.82
CA ASN A 166 -2.52 -19.12 4.32
C ASN A 166 -2.27 -17.62 3.99
N TRP A 167 -1.02 -17.19 3.91
CA TRP A 167 -0.65 -15.80 3.66
C TRP A 167 -1.27 -15.21 2.37
N LYS A 168 -1.52 -16.04 1.34
CA LYS A 168 -2.16 -15.60 0.09
C LYS A 168 -3.60 -15.17 0.30
N ILE A 169 -4.33 -15.89 1.16
CA ILE A 169 -5.70 -15.51 1.54
C ILE A 169 -5.67 -14.15 2.22
N LEU A 170 -4.72 -13.95 3.14
CA LEU A 170 -4.56 -12.67 3.81
C LEU A 170 -4.15 -11.54 2.85
N ALA A 171 -3.30 -11.81 1.87
CA ALA A 171 -2.96 -10.85 0.81
C ALA A 171 -4.21 -10.41 0.02
N CYS A 172 -5.09 -11.36 -0.32
CA CYS A 172 -6.36 -11.05 -0.97
C CYS A 172 -7.30 -10.25 -0.06
N ILE A 173 -7.36 -10.55 1.24
CA ILE A 173 -8.15 -9.78 2.22
C ILE A 173 -7.64 -8.33 2.29
N TRP A 174 -6.34 -8.14 2.40
CA TRP A 174 -5.75 -6.80 2.41
C TRP A 174 -5.99 -6.04 1.11
N ALA A 175 -6.03 -6.72 -0.03
CA ALA A 175 -6.33 -6.10 -1.33
C ALA A 175 -7.76 -5.56 -1.44
N VAL A 176 -8.70 -6.05 -0.61
CA VAL A 176 -10.09 -5.55 -0.60
C VAL A 176 -10.14 -4.08 -0.22
N ILE A 177 -9.28 -3.61 0.69
CA ILE A 177 -9.31 -2.21 1.17
C ILE A 177 -9.05 -1.23 0.03
N PRO A 178 -7.92 -1.26 -0.70
CA PRO A 178 -7.70 -0.35 -1.83
C PRO A 178 -8.75 -0.51 -2.93
N LEU A 179 -9.19 -1.72 -3.23
CA LEU A 179 -10.21 -1.94 -4.26
C LEU A 179 -11.58 -1.39 -3.85
N TYR A 180 -11.94 -1.43 -2.57
CA TYR A 180 -13.15 -0.78 -2.05
C TYR A 180 -13.06 0.75 -2.18
N ILE A 181 -11.93 1.35 -1.84
CA ILE A 181 -11.71 2.80 -1.97
C ILE A 181 -11.85 3.22 -3.44
N PHE A 182 -11.28 2.43 -4.36
CA PHE A 182 -11.42 2.64 -5.81
C PHE A 182 -12.88 2.71 -6.24
N THR A 183 -13.74 1.80 -5.76
CA THR A 183 -15.17 1.79 -6.14
C THR A 183 -15.97 2.92 -5.51
N ALA A 184 -15.49 3.50 -4.40
CA ALA A 184 -16.14 4.58 -3.66
C ALA A 184 -15.69 5.99 -4.09
N SER A 185 -14.64 6.12 -4.93
CA SER A 185 -14.04 7.39 -5.40
C SER A 185 -14.63 7.87 -6.71
#